data_e061ba310bbc1eb10c1c04d8ce0d77c0
#
_entry.id   e061ba310bbc1eb10c1c04d8ce0d77c0
#
_cell.length_a   1.000
_cell.length_b   1.000
_cell.length_c   1.000
_cell.angle_alpha   90.00
_cell.angle_beta   90.00
_cell.angle_gamma   90.00
#
_symmetry.space_group_name_H-M   'P 1'
#
loop_
_entity.id
_entity.type
_entity.pdbx_description
1 polymer ?
#
loop_
_entity_poly.entity_id
_entity_poly.type
_entity_poly.pdbx_seq_one_letter_code
_entity_poly.pdbx_strand_id
1 'polypeptide(L)'
;MAYSTNPHLPRVRRDAVSFVRAGHSTREAARHFGFSQGAIVQWMKRAPGNRRLLIPTRSSRPHHHPDELPAEVIGRILEIRKEKDQCAEIIHHRLFSESVMVSLSSVKRTLKREGVTRFSQWKKWHTYPPRPLAETPGILVEIDSMQEGMVTEHLRAYALIDVCSRWAYAEAHERVSTHRSLHFVEAASARSPFSFATIQSDHGGEFSKWFTKALLSRGMSHRHTRVRTPTDNAHVERFIQTLQRQCLNRIPRSLSAWRKELPEFLYWYNTERPHMALGMKTPLEVIRSY
;
A
#
# COMPACT_ATOMS: atom_id res chain seq x y z
N MET A 1 21.32 21.25 -8.97
CA MET A 1 19.87 21.41 -9.24
C MET A 1 18.95 20.90 -8.11
N ALA A 2 19.45 20.80 -6.89
CA ALA A 2 18.66 20.35 -5.74
C ALA A 2 17.77 21.43 -5.08
N TYR A 3 17.82 22.66 -5.57
CA TYR A 3 17.15 23.80 -4.91
C TYR A 3 15.65 23.93 -5.22
N SER A 4 15.15 23.31 -6.27
CA SER A 4 13.75 23.48 -6.69
C SER A 4 12.76 22.61 -5.91
N THR A 5 13.23 21.52 -5.29
CA THR A 5 12.40 20.54 -4.57
C THR A 5 12.39 20.72 -3.06
N ASN A 6 13.19 21.64 -2.50
CA ASN A 6 13.21 21.88 -1.06
C ASN A 6 11.92 22.62 -0.62
N PRO A 7 11.06 22.01 0.21
CA PRO A 7 9.80 22.59 0.65
C PRO A 7 9.99 23.85 1.53
N HIS A 8 11.15 24.03 2.12
CA HIS A 8 11.46 25.21 2.98
C HIS A 8 11.94 26.41 2.18
N LEU A 9 12.32 26.25 0.92
CA LEU A 9 12.88 27.32 0.10
C LEU A 9 11.96 28.56 -0.07
N PRO A 10 10.63 28.43 -0.19
CA PRO A 10 9.72 29.60 -0.22
C PRO A 10 9.79 30.47 1.04
N ARG A 11 9.99 29.85 2.21
CA ARG A 11 10.17 30.58 3.49
C ARG A 11 11.52 31.28 3.53
N VAL A 12 12.58 30.59 3.19
CA VAL A 12 13.94 31.15 3.15
C VAL A 12 14.00 32.37 2.21
N ARG A 13 13.34 32.31 1.06
CA ARG A 13 13.25 33.46 0.14
C ARG A 13 12.53 34.65 0.75
N ARG A 14 11.41 34.42 1.43
CA ARG A 14 10.67 35.47 2.16
C ARG A 14 11.55 36.09 3.22
N ASP A 15 12.23 35.28 4.01
CA ASP A 15 13.04 35.73 5.14
C ASP A 15 14.26 36.53 4.66
N ALA A 16 14.91 36.09 3.58
CA ALA A 16 15.98 36.84 2.93
C ALA A 16 15.52 38.19 2.37
N VAL A 17 14.34 38.25 1.75
CA VAL A 17 13.76 39.52 1.27
C VAL A 17 13.37 40.43 2.44
N SER A 18 12.83 39.88 3.53
CA SER A 18 12.49 40.62 4.74
C SER A 18 13.72 41.21 5.39
N PHE A 19 14.84 40.49 5.40
CA PHE A 19 16.13 40.93 5.90
C PHE A 19 16.66 42.15 5.11
N VAL A 20 16.57 42.13 3.79
CA VAL A 20 16.93 43.30 2.96
C VAL A 20 15.99 44.47 3.20
N ARG A 21 14.68 44.24 3.32
CA ARG A 21 13.68 45.30 3.61
C ARG A 21 13.81 45.90 5.01
N ALA A 22 14.54 45.22 5.92
CA ALA A 22 14.89 45.74 7.24
C ALA A 22 16.11 46.67 7.23
N GLY A 23 16.73 46.89 6.04
CA GLY A 23 17.85 47.84 5.88
C GLY A 23 19.21 47.18 5.59
N HIS A 24 19.28 45.88 5.51
CA HIS A 24 20.51 45.20 5.16
C HIS A 24 20.74 45.18 3.64
N SER A 25 22.03 45.13 3.26
CA SER A 25 22.34 45.06 1.82
C SER A 25 22.07 43.68 1.23
N THR A 26 21.86 43.61 -0.07
CA THR A 26 21.67 42.35 -0.80
C THR A 26 22.90 41.44 -0.72
N ARG A 27 24.12 41.99 -0.51
CA ARG A 27 25.35 41.23 -0.31
C ARG A 27 25.39 40.58 1.07
N GLU A 28 24.95 41.28 2.09
CA GLU A 28 24.83 40.74 3.47
C GLU A 28 23.77 39.62 3.49
N ALA A 29 22.61 39.82 2.90
CA ALA A 29 21.58 38.81 2.76
C ALA A 29 22.10 37.56 2.02
N ALA A 30 22.87 37.75 0.96
CA ALA A 30 23.47 36.65 0.21
C ALA A 30 24.41 35.80 1.09
N ARG A 31 25.26 36.46 1.86
CA ARG A 31 26.18 35.78 2.80
C ARG A 31 25.44 35.10 3.96
N HIS A 32 24.44 35.78 4.51
CA HIS A 32 23.68 35.28 5.68
C HIS A 32 22.86 34.05 5.35
N PHE A 33 22.18 34.05 4.20
CA PHE A 33 21.31 32.94 3.76
C PHE A 33 21.99 31.89 2.89
N GLY A 34 23.27 32.07 2.52
CA GLY A 34 24.05 31.13 1.72
C GLY A 34 23.64 31.06 0.23
N PHE A 35 23.18 32.17 -0.33
CA PHE A 35 22.78 32.29 -1.75
C PHE A 35 23.58 33.35 -2.49
N SER A 36 23.54 33.33 -3.84
CA SER A 36 24.13 34.39 -4.64
C SER A 36 23.38 35.70 -4.49
N GLN A 37 24.09 36.84 -4.60
CA GLN A 37 23.47 38.16 -4.60
C GLN A 37 22.40 38.29 -5.70
N GLY A 38 22.67 37.73 -6.89
CA GLY A 38 21.71 37.73 -8.01
C GLY A 38 20.41 37.00 -7.65
N ALA A 39 20.46 35.90 -6.89
CA ALA A 39 19.28 35.20 -6.40
C ALA A 39 18.46 36.10 -5.46
N ILE A 40 19.10 36.78 -4.53
CA ILE A 40 18.42 37.72 -3.61
C ILE A 40 17.72 38.84 -4.39
N VAL A 41 18.39 39.45 -5.36
CA VAL A 41 17.80 40.48 -6.22
C VAL A 41 16.59 39.96 -6.98
N GLN A 42 16.66 38.77 -7.56
CA GLN A 42 15.52 38.15 -8.26
C GLN A 42 14.35 37.85 -7.30
N TRP A 43 14.63 37.45 -6.07
CA TRP A 43 13.59 37.24 -5.07
C TRP A 43 12.93 38.54 -4.64
N MET A 44 13.68 39.64 -4.52
CA MET A 44 13.12 40.96 -4.26
C MET A 44 12.18 41.43 -5.37
N LYS A 45 12.55 41.23 -6.64
CA LYS A 45 11.69 41.55 -7.79
C LYS A 45 10.39 40.76 -7.79
N ARG A 46 10.41 39.54 -7.26
CA ARG A 46 9.28 38.62 -7.21
C ARG A 46 8.46 38.70 -5.93
N ALA A 47 8.98 39.36 -4.93
CA ALA A 47 8.36 39.40 -3.63
C ALA A 47 7.07 40.20 -3.66
N PRO A 48 5.95 39.66 -3.14
CA PRO A 48 4.70 40.42 -3.00
C PRO A 48 4.90 41.57 -2.01
N GLY A 49 4.07 42.62 -2.11
CA GLY A 49 4.08 43.75 -1.19
C GLY A 49 3.87 43.34 0.27
N ASN A 50 3.04 42.35 0.50
CA ASN A 50 2.82 41.79 1.83
C ASN A 50 4.01 40.92 2.30
N ARG A 51 4.69 41.35 3.38
CA ARG A 51 5.88 40.64 3.95
C ARG A 51 5.58 39.27 4.48
N ARG A 52 4.32 38.92 4.77
CA ARG A 52 3.93 37.59 5.32
C ARG A 52 3.79 36.54 4.24
N LEU A 53 3.63 36.92 2.97
CA LEU A 53 3.43 35.99 1.88
C LEU A 53 4.73 35.31 1.47
N LEU A 54 4.64 33.98 1.23
CA LEU A 54 5.75 33.18 0.75
C LEU A 54 6.08 33.51 -0.71
N ILE A 55 7.37 33.36 -1.07
CA ILE A 55 7.82 33.50 -2.47
C ILE A 55 7.90 32.11 -3.08
N PRO A 56 6.90 31.67 -3.86
CA PRO A 56 6.82 30.30 -4.33
C PRO A 56 7.93 29.94 -5.31
N THR A 57 8.26 28.66 -5.39
CA THR A 57 9.14 28.14 -6.44
C THR A 57 8.38 28.13 -7.77
N ARG A 58 8.95 28.75 -8.79
CA ARG A 58 8.41 28.66 -10.16
C ARG A 58 8.77 27.29 -10.71
N SER A 59 7.84 26.71 -11.48
CA SER A 59 8.12 25.50 -12.24
C SER A 59 9.27 25.78 -13.23
N SER A 60 10.24 24.90 -13.26
CA SER A 60 11.29 24.89 -14.29
C SER A 60 10.89 24.05 -15.50
N ARG A 61 9.66 23.54 -15.52
CA ARG A 61 9.15 22.74 -16.62
C ARG A 61 9.03 23.63 -17.87
N PRO A 62 9.57 23.18 -19.01
CA PRO A 62 9.39 23.89 -20.28
C PRO A 62 7.91 24.09 -20.59
N HIS A 63 7.56 25.22 -21.18
CA HIS A 63 6.19 25.49 -21.66
C HIS A 63 5.83 24.62 -22.87
N HIS A 64 6.84 24.31 -23.70
CA HIS A 64 6.72 23.40 -24.82
C HIS A 64 7.79 22.33 -24.71
N HIS A 65 7.43 21.08 -25.00
CA HIS A 65 8.36 19.98 -25.07
C HIS A 65 8.69 19.73 -26.56
N PRO A 66 9.97 19.57 -26.95
CA PRO A 66 10.34 19.35 -28.36
C PRO A 66 9.63 18.15 -28.99
N ASP A 67 9.36 17.11 -28.19
CA ASP A 67 8.66 15.90 -28.62
C ASP A 67 7.15 15.91 -28.25
N GLU A 68 6.55 17.08 -28.16
CA GLU A 68 5.11 17.16 -27.94
C GLU A 68 4.35 16.73 -29.20
N LEU A 69 3.30 15.91 -29.00
CA LEU A 69 2.50 15.44 -30.11
C LEU A 69 1.80 16.61 -30.80
N PRO A 70 1.72 16.60 -32.16
CA PRO A 70 0.93 17.58 -32.91
C PRO A 70 -0.51 17.65 -32.42
N ALA A 71 -1.09 18.86 -32.47
CA ALA A 71 -2.47 19.10 -32.01
C ALA A 71 -3.49 18.21 -32.72
N GLU A 72 -3.29 17.94 -34.00
CA GLU A 72 -4.13 17.03 -34.82
C GLU A 72 -4.14 15.59 -34.25
N VAL A 73 -2.96 15.07 -33.87
CA VAL A 73 -2.83 13.74 -33.29
C VAL A 73 -3.49 13.69 -31.91
N ILE A 74 -3.33 14.75 -31.10
CA ILE A 74 -4.00 14.87 -29.79
C ILE A 74 -5.52 14.89 -30.01
N GLY A 75 -6.01 15.69 -30.95
CA GLY A 75 -7.43 15.73 -31.31
C GLY A 75 -7.96 14.36 -31.70
N ARG A 76 -7.25 13.63 -32.56
CA ARG A 76 -7.63 12.29 -33.00
C ARG A 76 -7.70 11.27 -31.85
N ILE A 77 -6.72 11.32 -30.91
CA ILE A 77 -6.74 10.48 -29.70
C ILE A 77 -8.02 10.74 -28.88
N LEU A 78 -8.39 12.01 -28.73
CA LEU A 78 -9.57 12.40 -27.96
C LEU A 78 -10.88 12.03 -28.65
N GLU A 79 -10.96 12.16 -29.97
CA GLU A 79 -12.11 11.70 -30.77
C GLU A 79 -12.37 10.23 -30.62
N ILE A 80 -11.34 9.39 -30.87
CA ILE A 80 -11.44 7.93 -30.73
C ILE A 80 -11.85 7.55 -29.29
N ARG A 81 -11.37 8.30 -28.31
CA ARG A 81 -11.73 8.09 -26.90
C ARG A 81 -13.22 8.37 -26.66
N LYS A 82 -13.74 9.47 -27.20
CA LYS A 82 -15.14 9.91 -27.04
C LYS A 82 -16.14 9.00 -27.76
N GLU A 83 -15.78 8.49 -28.94
CA GLU A 83 -16.69 7.66 -29.75
C GLU A 83 -17.22 6.43 -29.00
N LYS A 84 -16.34 5.64 -28.38
CA LYS A 84 -16.70 4.34 -27.78
C LYS A 84 -15.99 4.07 -26.43
N ASP A 85 -15.49 5.11 -25.76
CA ASP A 85 -14.78 5.00 -24.49
C ASP A 85 -13.69 3.91 -24.47
N GLN A 86 -12.91 3.82 -25.54
CA GLN A 86 -11.88 2.79 -25.74
C GLN A 86 -10.66 3.00 -24.85
N CYS A 87 -9.98 1.91 -24.45
CA CYS A 87 -8.72 2.00 -23.69
C CYS A 87 -7.54 2.51 -24.54
N ALA A 88 -6.46 2.93 -23.89
CA ALA A 88 -5.29 3.49 -24.58
C ALA A 88 -4.65 2.51 -25.57
N GLU A 89 -4.69 1.23 -25.28
CA GLU A 89 -4.17 0.16 -26.14
C GLU A 89 -4.96 0.05 -27.46
N ILE A 90 -6.28 0.12 -27.40
CA ILE A 90 -7.14 0.10 -28.60
C ILE A 90 -6.99 1.40 -29.40
N ILE A 91 -6.92 2.55 -28.72
CA ILE A 91 -6.68 3.85 -29.39
C ILE A 91 -5.34 3.80 -30.12
N HIS A 92 -4.28 3.32 -29.49
CA HIS A 92 -2.97 3.16 -30.10
C HIS A 92 -3.02 2.27 -31.35
N HIS A 93 -3.72 1.12 -31.28
CA HIS A 93 -3.88 0.21 -32.42
C HIS A 93 -4.64 0.89 -33.57
N ARG A 94 -5.73 1.62 -33.32
CA ARG A 94 -6.47 2.36 -34.34
C ARG A 94 -5.63 3.45 -34.99
N LEU A 95 -4.88 4.22 -34.23
CA LEU A 95 -3.96 5.22 -34.77
C LEU A 95 -2.89 4.58 -35.68
N PHE A 96 -2.36 3.43 -35.26
CA PHE A 96 -1.42 2.67 -36.10
C PHE A 96 -2.07 2.22 -37.41
N SER A 97 -3.32 1.76 -37.40
CA SER A 97 -4.08 1.40 -38.60
C SER A 97 -4.40 2.60 -39.49
N GLU A 98 -4.43 3.81 -38.95
CA GLU A 98 -4.57 5.09 -39.65
C GLU A 98 -3.19 5.67 -40.09
N SER A 99 -2.12 4.86 -40.00
CA SER A 99 -0.74 5.27 -40.31
C SER A 99 -0.18 6.37 -39.42
N VAL A 100 -0.78 6.62 -38.23
CA VAL A 100 -0.32 7.60 -37.25
C VAL A 100 0.60 6.90 -36.24
N MET A 101 1.92 7.14 -36.41
CA MET A 101 2.96 6.50 -35.60
C MET A 101 3.16 7.25 -34.27
N VAL A 102 2.59 6.74 -33.21
CA VAL A 102 2.75 7.28 -31.84
C VAL A 102 3.03 6.16 -30.85
N SER A 103 3.76 6.42 -29.78
CA SER A 103 3.96 5.40 -28.76
C SER A 103 2.72 5.24 -27.87
N LEU A 104 2.47 4.03 -27.37
CA LEU A 104 1.42 3.78 -26.38
C LEU A 104 1.58 4.66 -25.13
N SER A 105 2.83 4.91 -24.72
CA SER A 105 3.14 5.81 -23.61
C SER A 105 2.71 7.26 -23.87
N SER A 106 2.82 7.73 -25.10
CA SER A 106 2.36 9.06 -25.51
C SER A 106 0.84 9.14 -25.48
N VAL A 107 0.13 8.12 -25.98
CA VAL A 107 -1.34 8.03 -25.88
C VAL A 107 -1.79 8.08 -24.42
N LYS A 108 -1.19 7.27 -23.54
CA LYS A 108 -1.51 7.24 -22.10
C LYS A 108 -1.26 8.59 -21.42
N ARG A 109 -0.16 9.26 -21.75
CA ARG A 109 0.18 10.60 -21.21
C ARG A 109 -0.81 11.66 -21.69
N THR A 110 -1.20 11.63 -22.96
CA THR A 110 -2.20 12.54 -23.53
C THR A 110 -3.54 12.36 -22.82
N LEU A 111 -4.07 11.14 -22.73
CA LEU A 111 -5.33 10.88 -22.03
C LEU A 111 -5.32 11.34 -20.57
N LYS A 112 -4.16 11.20 -19.89
CA LYS A 112 -3.99 11.66 -18.50
C LYS A 112 -3.95 13.18 -18.42
N ARG A 113 -3.25 13.87 -19.33
CA ARG A 113 -3.13 15.34 -19.37
C ARG A 113 -4.47 15.99 -19.65
N GLU A 114 -5.24 15.43 -20.59
CA GLU A 114 -6.56 15.92 -20.97
C GLU A 114 -7.69 15.48 -20.01
N GLY A 115 -7.36 14.78 -18.91
CA GLY A 115 -8.32 14.40 -17.88
C GLY A 115 -9.34 13.32 -18.28
N VAL A 116 -9.16 12.68 -19.46
CA VAL A 116 -10.05 11.66 -20.01
C VAL A 116 -9.60 10.22 -19.71
N THR A 117 -8.84 10.03 -18.65
CA THR A 117 -8.49 8.70 -18.15
C THR A 117 -9.71 8.02 -17.54
N ARG A 118 -9.90 6.72 -17.82
CA ARG A 118 -10.87 5.94 -17.06
C ARG A 118 -10.43 5.90 -15.59
N PHE A 119 -11.24 6.46 -14.73
CA PHE A 119 -11.17 6.11 -13.33
C PHE A 119 -11.73 4.69 -13.20
N SER A 120 -10.89 3.74 -12.81
CA SER A 120 -11.39 2.45 -12.39
C SER A 120 -12.43 2.68 -11.30
N GLN A 121 -13.67 2.23 -11.54
CA GLN A 121 -14.71 2.26 -10.50
C GLN A 121 -14.21 1.53 -9.24
N TRP A 122 -13.40 0.50 -9.44
CA TRP A 122 -12.70 -0.24 -8.41
C TRP A 122 -11.83 0.67 -7.50
N LYS A 123 -11.10 1.66 -8.05
CA LYS A 123 -10.31 2.60 -7.24
C LYS A 123 -11.15 3.56 -6.39
N LYS A 124 -12.38 3.87 -6.81
CA LYS A 124 -13.28 4.76 -6.05
C LYS A 124 -13.87 4.10 -4.80
N TRP A 125 -14.03 2.77 -4.81
CA TRP A 125 -14.69 2.02 -3.75
C TRP A 125 -13.73 1.49 -2.68
N HIS A 126 -12.44 1.51 -2.93
CA HIS A 126 -11.43 0.97 -2.02
C HIS A 126 -10.59 2.10 -1.45
N THR A 127 -11.13 2.80 -0.46
CA THR A 127 -10.32 3.55 0.50
C THR A 127 -9.66 2.52 1.41
N TYR A 128 -8.36 2.31 1.21
CA TYR A 128 -7.58 1.48 2.13
C TYR A 128 -7.19 2.34 3.34
N PRO A 129 -7.68 2.03 4.54
CA PRO A 129 -7.16 2.69 5.73
C PRO A 129 -5.65 2.43 5.82
N PRO A 130 -4.86 3.36 6.38
CA PRO A 130 -3.43 3.16 6.57
C PRO A 130 -3.20 1.86 7.36
N ARG A 131 -2.11 1.14 7.00
CA ARG A 131 -1.73 -0.06 7.73
C ARG A 131 -1.27 0.34 9.13
N PRO A 132 -1.84 -0.22 10.19
CA PRO A 132 -1.38 0.05 11.55
C PRO A 132 0.09 -0.38 11.73
N LEU A 133 0.84 0.38 12.53
CA LEU A 133 2.15 -0.05 12.99
C LEU A 133 1.95 -1.09 14.09
N ALA A 134 2.47 -2.29 13.88
CA ALA A 134 2.34 -3.40 14.81
C ALA A 134 3.41 -3.30 15.93
N GLU A 135 3.30 -2.28 16.77
CA GLU A 135 4.25 -2.01 17.85
C GLU A 135 4.07 -2.94 19.05
N THR A 136 2.85 -3.40 19.28
CA THR A 136 2.53 -4.38 20.33
C THR A 136 1.71 -5.54 19.76
N PRO A 137 1.74 -6.73 20.43
CA PRO A 137 0.95 -7.87 20.02
C PRO A 137 -0.54 -7.54 19.92
N GLY A 138 -1.19 -8.03 18.86
CA GLY A 138 -2.62 -7.88 18.61
C GLY A 138 -3.04 -6.62 17.85
N ILE A 139 -2.19 -5.62 17.68
CA ILE A 139 -2.55 -4.41 16.90
C ILE A 139 -2.89 -4.76 15.45
N LEU A 140 -2.11 -5.63 14.83
CA LEU A 140 -2.31 -6.06 13.46
C LEU A 140 -2.11 -7.58 13.33
N VAL A 141 -3.17 -8.25 12.97
CA VAL A 141 -3.20 -9.69 12.76
C VAL A 141 -3.56 -9.97 11.31
N GLU A 142 -2.74 -10.72 10.61
CA GLU A 142 -2.98 -11.14 9.23
C GLU A 142 -3.69 -12.49 9.21
N ILE A 143 -4.70 -12.63 8.36
CA ILE A 143 -5.46 -13.87 8.15
C ILE A 143 -5.50 -14.23 6.67
N ASP A 144 -5.43 -15.51 6.38
CA ASP A 144 -5.56 -16.06 5.04
C ASP A 144 -6.12 -17.48 5.06
N SER A 145 -6.60 -17.95 3.93
CA SER A 145 -7.02 -19.34 3.73
C SER A 145 -6.17 -20.02 2.66
N MET A 146 -5.86 -21.28 2.89
CA MET A 146 -5.13 -22.09 1.93
C MET A 146 -5.94 -23.33 1.53
N GLN A 147 -5.74 -23.77 0.30
CA GLN A 147 -6.24 -25.03 -0.21
C GLN A 147 -5.06 -25.94 -0.53
N GLU A 148 -5.16 -27.21 -0.13
CA GLU A 148 -4.17 -28.23 -0.46
C GLU A 148 -4.84 -29.36 -1.26
N GLY A 149 -4.09 -29.92 -2.22
CA GLY A 149 -4.61 -31.00 -3.08
C GLY A 149 -5.50 -30.53 -4.22
N MET A 150 -6.17 -31.49 -4.88
CA MET A 150 -7.12 -31.19 -5.94
C MET A 150 -8.40 -30.57 -5.39
N VAL A 151 -9.13 -29.84 -6.23
CA VAL A 151 -10.41 -29.19 -5.86
C VAL A 151 -11.43 -30.16 -5.26
N THR A 152 -11.34 -31.43 -5.62
CA THR A 152 -12.22 -32.51 -5.16
C THR A 152 -11.91 -32.99 -3.73
N GLU A 153 -10.72 -32.75 -3.19
CA GLU A 153 -10.31 -33.27 -1.88
C GLU A 153 -10.82 -32.44 -0.70
N HIS A 154 -11.37 -31.24 -0.96
CA HIS A 154 -11.96 -30.34 0.05
C HIS A 154 -11.10 -30.14 1.32
N LEU A 155 -9.79 -30.14 1.17
CA LEU A 155 -8.85 -29.96 2.26
C LEU A 155 -8.36 -28.51 2.29
N ARG A 156 -8.76 -27.78 3.31
CA ARG A 156 -8.48 -26.35 3.45
C ARG A 156 -8.01 -26.04 4.88
N ALA A 157 -7.23 -24.99 5.03
CA ALA A 157 -6.91 -24.47 6.34
C ALA A 157 -7.03 -22.94 6.35
N TYR A 158 -7.48 -22.41 7.47
CA TYR A 158 -7.27 -21.01 7.81
C TYR A 158 -5.98 -20.86 8.58
N ALA A 159 -5.27 -19.80 8.34
CA ALA A 159 -4.06 -19.42 9.04
C ALA A 159 -4.15 -17.96 9.48
N LEU A 160 -3.63 -17.67 10.65
CA LEU A 160 -3.58 -16.36 11.24
C LEU A 160 -2.24 -16.14 11.91
N ILE A 161 -1.69 -14.92 11.81
CA ILE A 161 -0.44 -14.55 12.48
C ILE A 161 -0.51 -13.10 12.98
N ASP A 162 -0.04 -12.89 14.20
CA ASP A 162 0.21 -11.55 14.71
C ASP A 162 1.50 -10.97 14.10
N VAL A 163 1.41 -9.76 13.58
CA VAL A 163 2.54 -9.12 12.88
C VAL A 163 3.67 -8.71 13.84
N CYS A 164 3.37 -8.41 15.09
CA CYS A 164 4.38 -8.04 16.08
C CYS A 164 5.13 -9.26 16.63
N SER A 165 4.41 -10.14 17.30
CA SER A 165 5.00 -11.29 18.03
C SER A 165 5.26 -12.52 17.18
N ARG A 166 4.68 -12.60 15.96
CA ARG A 166 4.64 -13.82 15.11
C ARG A 166 3.84 -14.97 15.75
N TRP A 167 3.08 -14.72 16.81
CA TRP A 167 2.15 -15.72 17.33
C TRP A 167 1.17 -16.14 16.22
N ALA A 168 0.99 -17.44 16.08
CA ALA A 168 0.23 -17.96 14.96
C ALA A 168 -0.82 -18.98 15.42
N TYR A 169 -1.91 -19.03 14.63
CA TYR A 169 -2.98 -19.99 14.81
C TYR A 169 -3.45 -20.53 13.44
N ALA A 170 -3.86 -21.80 13.41
CA ALA A 170 -4.39 -22.41 12.19
C ALA A 170 -5.40 -23.51 12.52
N GLU A 171 -6.39 -23.68 11.64
CA GLU A 171 -7.40 -24.75 11.73
C GLU A 171 -7.69 -25.37 10.37
N ALA A 172 -7.92 -26.69 10.35
CA ALA A 172 -8.29 -27.43 9.15
C ALA A 172 -9.80 -27.57 8.99
N HIS A 173 -10.29 -27.28 7.77
CA HIS A 173 -11.69 -27.28 7.41
C HIS A 173 -11.91 -27.95 6.03
N GLU A 174 -13.12 -28.44 5.80
CA GLU A 174 -13.53 -28.97 4.48
C GLU A 174 -13.83 -27.83 3.49
N ARG A 175 -14.28 -26.69 3.99
CA ARG A 175 -14.72 -25.54 3.16
C ARG A 175 -14.33 -24.24 3.83
N VAL A 176 -14.09 -23.21 3.02
CA VAL A 176 -14.01 -21.82 3.47
C VAL A 176 -15.34 -21.12 3.24
N SER A 177 -15.72 -20.26 4.17
CA SER A 177 -16.92 -19.43 4.08
C SER A 177 -16.83 -18.31 5.10
N THR A 178 -17.60 -17.22 4.90
CA THR A 178 -17.66 -16.10 5.85
C THR A 178 -18.00 -16.55 7.28
N HIS A 179 -18.93 -17.49 7.44
CA HIS A 179 -19.28 -18.01 8.77
C HIS A 179 -18.10 -18.75 9.43
N ARG A 180 -17.40 -19.60 8.66
CA ARG A 180 -16.23 -20.33 9.17
C ARG A 180 -15.06 -19.42 9.47
N SER A 181 -14.84 -18.37 8.65
CA SER A 181 -13.80 -17.36 8.91
C SER A 181 -14.06 -16.65 10.25
N LEU A 182 -15.31 -16.30 10.55
CA LEU A 182 -15.67 -15.68 11.83
C LEU A 182 -15.44 -16.64 13.00
N HIS A 183 -15.90 -17.88 12.89
CA HIS A 183 -15.69 -18.90 13.92
C HIS A 183 -14.18 -19.16 14.15
N PHE A 184 -13.39 -19.19 13.08
CA PHE A 184 -11.94 -19.31 13.18
C PHE A 184 -11.31 -18.13 13.93
N VAL A 185 -11.71 -16.89 13.65
CA VAL A 185 -11.20 -15.72 14.38
C VAL A 185 -11.62 -15.77 15.86
N GLU A 186 -12.84 -16.19 16.16
CA GLU A 186 -13.30 -16.39 17.55
C GLU A 186 -12.47 -17.46 18.28
N ALA A 187 -12.21 -18.59 17.63
CA ALA A 187 -11.40 -19.65 18.18
C ALA A 187 -9.93 -19.22 18.39
N ALA A 188 -9.39 -18.45 17.45
CA ALA A 188 -8.05 -17.88 17.56
C ALA A 188 -7.98 -16.84 18.71
N SER A 189 -8.97 -15.96 18.81
CA SER A 189 -9.03 -14.95 19.86
C SER A 189 -9.15 -15.58 21.26
N ALA A 190 -9.90 -16.66 21.39
CA ALA A 190 -10.04 -17.37 22.66
C ALA A 190 -8.73 -18.08 23.12
N ARG A 191 -7.82 -18.39 22.20
CA ARG A 191 -6.53 -19.03 22.46
C ARG A 191 -5.37 -18.05 22.51
N SER A 192 -5.57 -16.87 21.99
CA SER A 192 -4.56 -15.81 21.97
C SER A 192 -4.33 -15.24 23.38
N PRO A 193 -3.06 -15.00 23.78
CA PRO A 193 -2.77 -14.32 25.03
C PRO A 193 -2.98 -12.80 25.01
N PHE A 194 -3.49 -12.24 23.89
CA PHE A 194 -3.77 -10.82 23.70
C PHE A 194 -5.04 -10.62 22.85
N SER A 195 -5.63 -9.45 22.91
CA SER A 195 -6.81 -9.07 22.14
C SER A 195 -6.42 -8.63 20.72
N PHE A 196 -7.27 -8.90 19.72
CA PHE A 196 -7.08 -8.45 18.35
C PHE A 196 -7.74 -7.08 18.12
N ALA A 197 -6.94 -6.08 17.72
CA ALA A 197 -7.45 -4.75 17.38
C ALA A 197 -7.81 -4.65 15.88
N THR A 198 -6.93 -5.12 15.00
CA THR A 198 -7.16 -5.06 13.55
C THR A 198 -6.85 -6.40 12.90
N ILE A 199 -7.82 -6.93 12.16
CA ILE A 199 -7.65 -8.10 11.29
C ILE A 199 -7.41 -7.61 9.86
N GLN A 200 -6.38 -8.13 9.21
CA GLN A 200 -6.08 -7.89 7.80
C GLN A 200 -6.24 -9.17 7.00
N SER A 201 -7.01 -9.11 5.91
CA SER A 201 -7.19 -10.21 4.97
C SER A 201 -6.93 -9.78 3.54
N ASP A 202 -6.86 -10.73 2.63
CA ASP A 202 -7.01 -10.49 1.21
C ASP A 202 -8.47 -10.18 0.82
N HIS A 203 -8.77 -10.20 -0.50
CA HIS A 203 -10.11 -10.00 -1.03
C HIS A 203 -10.87 -11.31 -1.29
N GLY A 204 -10.53 -12.39 -0.60
CA GLY A 204 -11.26 -13.66 -0.69
C GLY A 204 -12.75 -13.51 -0.34
N GLY A 205 -13.61 -14.29 -0.99
CA GLY A 205 -15.05 -14.22 -0.79
C GLY A 205 -15.49 -14.52 0.66
N GLU A 206 -14.70 -15.30 1.38
CA GLU A 206 -14.85 -15.61 2.80
C GLU A 206 -14.62 -14.41 3.72
N PHE A 207 -13.89 -13.39 3.26
CA PHE A 207 -13.63 -12.14 3.97
C PHE A 207 -14.50 -10.99 3.44
N SER A 208 -15.73 -11.29 3.09
CA SER A 208 -16.71 -10.39 2.52
C SER A 208 -17.10 -9.22 3.45
N LYS A 209 -17.95 -8.32 2.93
CA LYS A 209 -18.54 -7.23 3.74
C LYS A 209 -19.24 -7.71 5.02
N TRP A 210 -19.79 -8.92 5.02
CA TRP A 210 -20.42 -9.51 6.20
C TRP A 210 -19.40 -9.89 7.26
N PHE A 211 -18.25 -10.42 6.86
CA PHE A 211 -17.11 -10.64 7.75
C PHE A 211 -16.67 -9.33 8.40
N THR A 212 -16.46 -8.27 7.59
CA THR A 212 -16.12 -6.93 8.09
C THR A 212 -17.14 -6.44 9.14
N LYS A 213 -18.43 -6.51 8.81
CA LYS A 213 -19.50 -6.05 9.72
C LYS A 213 -19.51 -6.83 11.05
N ALA A 214 -19.31 -8.12 10.97
CA ALA A 214 -19.28 -8.99 12.14
C ALA A 214 -18.05 -8.77 13.03
N LEU A 215 -16.89 -8.46 12.47
CA LEU A 215 -15.69 -8.08 13.23
C LEU A 215 -15.89 -6.73 13.92
N LEU A 216 -16.44 -5.75 13.23
CA LEU A 216 -16.72 -4.43 13.79
C LEU A 216 -17.69 -4.51 14.97
N SER A 217 -18.74 -5.36 14.91
CA SER A 217 -19.66 -5.57 16.03
C SER A 217 -19.01 -6.22 17.25
N ARG A 218 -17.85 -6.85 17.09
CA ARG A 218 -17.01 -7.43 18.14
C ARG A 218 -15.89 -6.51 18.62
N GLY A 219 -15.87 -5.26 18.15
CA GLY A 219 -14.84 -4.27 18.49
C GLY A 219 -13.51 -4.43 17.75
N MET A 220 -13.44 -5.30 16.74
CA MET A 220 -12.27 -5.50 15.91
C MET A 220 -12.39 -4.73 14.59
N SER A 221 -11.38 -3.98 14.22
CA SER A 221 -11.29 -3.36 12.89
C SER A 221 -10.93 -4.40 11.83
N HIS A 222 -11.43 -4.21 10.61
CA HIS A 222 -11.06 -5.02 9.47
C HIS A 222 -10.54 -4.18 8.33
N ARG A 223 -9.42 -4.62 7.72
CA ARG A 223 -8.89 -4.01 6.49
C ARG A 223 -8.54 -5.08 5.46
N HIS A 224 -8.75 -4.77 4.19
CA HIS A 224 -8.25 -5.59 3.10
C HIS A 224 -6.85 -5.15 2.69
N THR A 225 -6.03 -6.10 2.20
CA THR A 225 -4.77 -5.81 1.53
C THR A 225 -4.99 -4.95 0.30
N ARG A 226 -4.01 -4.14 -0.07
CA ARG A 226 -4.06 -3.35 -1.32
C ARG A 226 -3.96 -4.29 -2.52
N VAL A 227 -4.78 -4.01 -3.54
CA VAL A 227 -4.75 -4.81 -4.77
C VAL A 227 -3.35 -4.78 -5.40
N ARG A 228 -2.83 -5.94 -5.78
CA ARG A 228 -1.50 -6.14 -6.39
C ARG A 228 -0.34 -5.69 -5.49
N THR A 229 -0.49 -5.83 -4.19
CA THR A 229 0.56 -5.55 -3.21
C THR A 229 0.79 -6.78 -2.33
N PRO A 230 1.53 -7.81 -2.83
CA PRO A 230 1.75 -9.07 -2.09
C PRO A 230 2.38 -8.85 -0.71
N THR A 231 3.19 -7.80 -0.56
CA THR A 231 3.85 -7.48 0.71
C THR A 231 2.88 -7.12 1.85
N ASP A 232 1.61 -6.83 1.54
CA ASP A 232 0.64 -6.49 2.56
C ASP A 232 0.27 -7.72 3.43
N ASN A 233 0.30 -8.96 2.89
CA ASN A 233 -0.05 -10.19 3.62
C ASN A 233 1.14 -11.15 3.81
N ALA A 234 2.37 -10.60 3.72
CA ALA A 234 3.59 -11.38 3.66
C ALA A 234 3.88 -12.24 4.90
N HIS A 235 3.37 -11.85 6.08
CA HIS A 235 3.63 -12.61 7.31
C HIS A 235 2.81 -13.88 7.36
N VAL A 236 1.51 -13.82 7.05
CA VAL A 236 0.66 -15.02 7.01
C VAL A 236 1.05 -15.92 5.84
N GLU A 237 1.43 -15.38 4.69
CA GLU A 237 1.97 -16.18 3.57
C GLU A 237 3.24 -16.94 3.98
N ARG A 238 4.15 -16.28 4.69
CA ARG A 238 5.36 -16.94 5.22
C ARG A 238 5.04 -17.98 6.27
N PHE A 239 4.06 -17.72 7.12
CA PHE A 239 3.59 -18.71 8.09
C PHE A 239 2.98 -19.93 7.40
N ILE A 240 2.12 -19.74 6.41
CA ILE A 240 1.54 -20.81 5.59
C ILE A 240 2.63 -21.67 4.95
N GLN A 241 3.66 -21.06 4.36
CA GLN A 241 4.79 -21.81 3.80
C GLN A 241 5.51 -22.65 4.86
N THR A 242 5.66 -22.13 6.07
CA THR A 242 6.27 -22.85 7.18
C THR A 242 5.38 -24.01 7.64
N LEU A 243 4.09 -23.75 7.78
CA LEU A 243 3.08 -24.75 8.13
C LEU A 243 3.06 -25.89 7.12
N GLN A 244 3.03 -25.59 5.82
CA GLN A 244 3.09 -26.59 4.77
C GLN A 244 4.37 -27.42 4.85
N ARG A 245 5.54 -26.79 4.87
CA ARG A 245 6.83 -27.48 4.80
C ARG A 245 7.16 -28.29 6.07
N GLN A 246 6.80 -27.79 7.22
CA GLN A 246 7.22 -28.34 8.50
C GLN A 246 6.16 -29.20 9.19
N CYS A 247 4.89 -29.13 8.74
CA CYS A 247 3.77 -29.93 9.27
C CYS A 247 3.02 -30.63 8.14
N LEU A 248 2.21 -29.93 7.35
CA LEU A 248 1.19 -30.53 6.49
C LEU A 248 1.74 -31.47 5.41
N ASN A 249 2.92 -31.17 4.83
CA ASN A 249 3.55 -32.01 3.82
C ASN A 249 4.21 -33.27 4.41
N ARG A 250 4.24 -33.43 5.74
CA ARG A 250 4.86 -34.55 6.45
C ARG A 250 3.86 -35.54 6.99
N ILE A 251 2.58 -35.26 6.88
CA ILE A 251 1.47 -36.07 7.40
C ILE A 251 0.50 -36.44 6.27
N PRO A 252 -0.33 -37.48 6.48
CA PRO A 252 -1.34 -37.83 5.48
C PRO A 252 -2.28 -36.65 5.13
N ARG A 253 -2.62 -36.53 3.86
CA ARG A 253 -3.54 -35.51 3.35
C ARG A 253 -4.99 -35.86 3.69
N SER A 254 -5.32 -35.79 4.95
CA SER A 254 -6.69 -35.96 5.43
C SER A 254 -7.04 -34.93 6.50
N LEU A 255 -8.31 -34.57 6.55
CA LEU A 255 -8.81 -33.59 7.52
C LEU A 255 -8.58 -34.04 8.97
N SER A 256 -8.75 -35.34 9.23
CA SER A 256 -8.51 -35.94 10.56
C SER A 256 -7.06 -35.84 10.97
N ALA A 257 -6.11 -36.17 10.08
CA ALA A 257 -4.68 -36.05 10.33
C ALA A 257 -4.28 -34.58 10.59
N TRP A 258 -4.77 -33.65 9.78
CA TRP A 258 -4.49 -32.23 9.97
C TRP A 258 -5.03 -31.71 11.31
N ARG A 259 -6.27 -32.06 11.66
CA ARG A 259 -6.87 -31.64 12.93
C ARG A 259 -6.15 -32.19 14.16
N LYS A 260 -5.57 -33.38 14.04
CA LYS A 260 -4.77 -34.00 15.11
C LYS A 260 -3.42 -33.31 15.27
N GLU A 261 -2.73 -33.00 14.18
CA GLU A 261 -1.34 -32.55 14.20
C GLU A 261 -1.18 -31.03 14.38
N LEU A 262 -2.15 -30.24 13.86
CA LEU A 262 -2.08 -28.77 13.95
C LEU A 262 -1.89 -28.23 15.38
N PRO A 263 -2.58 -28.72 16.41
CA PRO A 263 -2.39 -28.21 17.78
C PRO A 263 -0.95 -28.40 18.29
N GLU A 264 -0.33 -29.55 18.03
CA GLU A 264 1.04 -29.85 18.44
C GLU A 264 2.04 -28.98 17.69
N PHE A 265 1.88 -28.84 16.36
CA PHE A 265 2.69 -27.94 15.56
C PHE A 265 2.57 -26.49 16.04
N LEU A 266 1.37 -25.99 16.33
CA LEU A 266 1.15 -24.63 16.80
C LEU A 266 1.76 -24.38 18.18
N TYR A 267 1.69 -25.38 19.06
CA TYR A 267 2.38 -25.32 20.35
C TYR A 267 3.88 -25.14 20.14
N TRP A 268 4.51 -26.05 19.39
CA TRP A 268 5.93 -25.97 19.06
C TRP A 268 6.29 -24.65 18.38
N TYR A 269 5.50 -24.20 17.40
CA TYR A 269 5.75 -22.96 16.66
C TYR A 269 5.76 -21.73 17.57
N ASN A 270 4.82 -21.65 18.50
CA ASN A 270 4.64 -20.49 19.37
C ASN A 270 5.56 -20.50 20.60
N THR A 271 5.97 -21.65 21.09
CA THR A 271 6.68 -21.80 22.37
C THR A 271 8.13 -22.23 22.26
N GLU A 272 8.49 -22.94 21.20
CA GLU A 272 9.83 -23.57 21.11
C GLU A 272 10.62 -23.13 19.88
N ARG A 273 9.94 -22.79 18.79
CA ARG A 273 10.58 -22.43 17.53
C ARG A 273 11.22 -21.04 17.60
N PRO A 274 12.57 -20.90 17.44
CA PRO A 274 13.21 -19.61 17.36
C PRO A 274 12.94 -18.94 16.01
N HIS A 275 12.73 -17.61 16.02
CA HIS A 275 12.45 -16.82 14.85
C HIS A 275 13.55 -15.79 14.59
N MET A 276 14.22 -15.84 13.45
CA MET A 276 15.27 -14.89 13.06
C MET A 276 14.78 -13.43 13.12
N ALA A 277 13.55 -13.17 12.64
CA ALA A 277 12.96 -11.84 12.66
C ALA A 277 12.66 -11.30 14.08
N LEU A 278 12.68 -12.16 15.09
CA LEU A 278 12.49 -11.84 16.51
C LEU A 278 13.82 -11.89 17.31
N GLY A 279 14.96 -11.88 16.63
CA GLY A 279 16.25 -12.04 17.28
C GLY A 279 16.43 -13.40 17.92
N MET A 280 15.95 -14.46 17.28
CA MET A 280 15.95 -15.86 17.75
C MET A 280 15.05 -16.15 18.96
N LYS A 281 14.19 -15.21 19.34
CA LYS A 281 13.14 -15.45 20.36
C LYS A 281 11.97 -16.24 19.76
N THR A 282 11.24 -16.94 20.60
CA THR A 282 9.95 -17.53 20.27
C THR A 282 8.85 -16.48 20.32
N PRO A 283 7.71 -16.68 19.64
CA PRO A 283 6.54 -15.79 19.75
C PRO A 283 6.10 -15.55 21.21
N LEU A 284 6.08 -16.60 22.03
CA LEU A 284 5.67 -16.49 23.43
C LEU A 284 6.65 -15.67 24.28
N GLU A 285 7.97 -15.80 24.03
CA GLU A 285 8.98 -14.97 24.70
C GLU A 285 8.83 -13.49 24.35
N VAL A 286 8.50 -13.17 23.08
CA VAL A 286 8.22 -11.79 22.68
C VAL A 286 6.96 -11.26 23.37
N ILE A 287 5.87 -12.04 23.41
CA ILE A 287 4.64 -11.62 24.08
C ILE A 287 4.87 -11.35 25.57
N ARG A 288 5.68 -12.14 26.24
CA ARG A 288 6.02 -11.94 27.67
C ARG A 288 6.86 -10.69 27.94
N SER A 289 7.41 -10.08 26.92
CA SER A 289 8.20 -8.84 27.06
C SER A 289 7.35 -7.56 27.01
N TYR A 290 6.05 -7.70 26.74
CA TYR A 290 5.05 -6.62 26.74
C TYR A 290 4.16 -6.70 27.96
#